data_62817a9fbe485b054172bbd5462fd937
#
_entry.id   62817a9fbe485b054172bbd5462fd937
#
_cell.length_a   1.000
_cell.length_b   1.000
_cell.length_c   1.000
_cell.angle_alpha   90.00
_cell.angle_beta   90.00
_cell.angle_gamma   90.00
#
_symmetry.space_group_name_H-M   'P 1'
#
loop_
_entity.id
_entity.type
_entity.pdbx_description
1 polymer ?
#
loop_
_entity_poly.entity_id
_entity_poly.type
_entity_poly.pdbx_seq_one_letter_code
_entity_poly.pdbx_strand_id
1 'polypeptide(L)' 'IDFVRHIRIMRATELLCNTDETLSSIAYSLGFSDPKYFSKVFKKEMGIIPSEYRENSK' A
#
# COMPACT_ATOMS: atom_id res chain seq x y z
N ILE A 1 13.68 -6.61 -10.64
CA ILE A 1 12.89 -6.05 -9.53
C ILE A 1 12.76 -4.55 -9.70
N ASP A 2 11.57 -4.07 -9.51
CA ASP A 2 11.32 -2.63 -9.56
C ASP A 2 11.58 -2.05 -8.16
N PHE A 3 12.74 -1.46 -7.99
CA PHE A 3 13.17 -0.92 -6.71
C PHE A 3 12.27 0.22 -6.24
N VAL A 4 11.86 1.08 -7.16
CA VAL A 4 10.96 2.20 -6.83
C VAL A 4 9.61 1.67 -6.35
N ARG A 5 9.08 0.67 -7.02
CA ARG A 5 7.82 0.06 -6.62
C ARG A 5 7.93 -0.55 -5.22
N HIS A 6 9.04 -1.23 -4.96
CA HIS A 6 9.27 -1.83 -3.66
C HIS A 6 9.29 -0.77 -2.55
N ILE A 7 9.99 0.34 -2.77
CA ILE A 7 10.05 1.43 -1.80
C ILE A 7 8.66 2.01 -1.54
N ARG A 8 7.86 2.18 -2.60
CA ARG A 8 6.49 2.69 -2.46
C ARG A 8 5.65 1.77 -1.61
N ILE A 9 5.77 0.47 -1.81
CA ILE A 9 5.01 -0.51 -1.03
C ILE A 9 5.46 -0.52 0.43
N MET A 10 6.74 -0.42 0.68
CA MET A 10 7.24 -0.34 2.06
C MET A 10 6.72 0.92 2.76
N ARG A 11 6.68 2.05 2.04
CA ARG A 11 6.11 3.28 2.58
C ARG A 11 4.62 3.11 2.87
N ALA A 12 3.92 2.37 2.02
CA ALA A 12 2.51 2.09 2.22
C ALA A 12 2.26 1.36 3.52
N THR A 13 3.11 0.41 3.89
CA THR A 13 2.92 -0.32 5.15
C THR A 13 2.99 0.62 6.35
N GLU A 14 3.88 1.60 6.31
CA GLU A 14 3.97 2.59 7.38
C GLU A 14 2.70 3.43 7.47
N LEU A 15 2.20 3.90 6.33
CA LEU A 15 0.99 4.72 6.31
C LEU A 15 -0.24 3.93 6.75
N LEU A 16 -0.31 2.66 6.38
CA LEU A 16 -1.42 1.81 6.79
C LEU A 16 -1.46 1.60 8.30
N CYS A 17 -0.30 1.47 8.93
CA CYS A 17 -0.22 1.21 10.36
C CYS A 17 -0.29 2.48 11.20
N ASN A 18 0.23 3.60 10.69
CA ASN A 18 0.42 4.80 11.49
C ASN A 18 -0.60 5.91 11.22
N THR A 19 -1.44 5.76 10.21
CA THR A 19 -2.45 6.78 9.89
C THR A 19 -3.81 6.13 9.65
N ASP A 20 -4.85 6.96 9.62
CA ASP A 20 -6.20 6.53 9.26
C ASP A 20 -6.56 6.90 7.82
N GLU A 21 -5.57 7.23 7.00
CA GLU A 21 -5.82 7.60 5.62
C GLU A 21 -6.47 6.46 4.85
N THR A 22 -7.32 6.82 3.89
CA THR A 22 -7.95 5.83 3.03
C THR A 22 -6.92 5.19 2.11
N LEU A 23 -7.23 3.99 1.62
CA LEU A 23 -6.36 3.32 0.67
C LEU A 23 -6.14 4.15 -0.58
N SER A 24 -7.19 4.83 -1.06
CA SER A 24 -7.06 5.72 -2.22
C SER A 24 -6.09 6.87 -1.95
N SER A 25 -6.22 7.49 -0.78
CA SER A 25 -5.34 8.59 -0.41
C SER A 25 -3.89 8.14 -0.35
N ILE A 26 -3.65 6.98 0.27
CA ILE A 26 -2.31 6.42 0.35
C ILE A 26 -1.75 6.13 -1.04
N ALA A 27 -2.56 5.51 -1.91
CA ALA A 27 -2.12 5.18 -3.26
C ALA A 27 -1.69 6.43 -4.02
N TYR A 28 -2.51 7.48 -3.99
CA TYR A 28 -2.19 8.71 -4.71
C TYR A 28 -0.98 9.41 -4.13
N SER A 29 -0.83 9.42 -2.81
CA SER A 29 0.32 10.07 -2.18
C SER A 29 1.64 9.36 -2.50
N LEU A 30 1.58 8.08 -2.83
CA LEU A 30 2.75 7.31 -3.20
C LEU A 30 3.07 7.38 -4.70
N GLY A 31 2.20 8.04 -5.47
CA GLY A 31 2.42 8.20 -6.90
C GLY A 31 1.72 7.19 -7.78
N PHE A 32 0.86 6.34 -7.23
CA PHE A 32 0.05 5.45 -8.05
C PHE A 32 -1.11 6.23 -8.65
N SER A 33 -1.40 5.97 -9.91
CA SER A 33 -2.49 6.64 -10.62
C SER A 33 -3.85 6.01 -10.34
N ASP A 34 -3.87 4.76 -9.87
CA ASP A 34 -5.10 4.01 -9.66
C ASP A 34 -4.98 3.19 -8.37
N PRO A 35 -5.89 3.40 -7.41
CA PRO A 35 -5.88 2.60 -6.17
C PRO A 35 -6.01 1.11 -6.40
N LYS A 36 -6.72 0.69 -7.45
CA LYS A 36 -6.84 -0.73 -7.79
C LYS A 36 -5.48 -1.32 -8.16
N TYR A 37 -4.72 -0.57 -8.93
CA TYR A 37 -3.38 -1.00 -9.30
C TYR A 37 -2.47 -1.07 -8.08
N PHE A 38 -2.57 -0.08 -7.21
CA PHE A 38 -1.82 -0.09 -5.96
C PHE A 38 -2.13 -1.35 -5.14
N SER A 39 -3.40 -1.69 -4.98
CA SER A 39 -3.80 -2.89 -4.23
C SER A 39 -3.21 -4.15 -4.85
N LYS A 40 -3.22 -4.22 -6.17
CA LYS A 40 -2.67 -5.38 -6.90
C LYS A 40 -1.17 -5.53 -6.64
N VAL A 41 -0.44 -4.43 -6.75
CA VAL A 41 1.00 -4.43 -6.52
C VAL A 41 1.30 -4.77 -5.06
N PHE A 42 0.55 -4.19 -4.14
CA PHE A 42 0.72 -4.45 -2.71
C PHE A 42 0.54 -5.93 -2.41
N LYS A 43 -0.52 -6.53 -2.91
CA LYS A 43 -0.79 -7.95 -2.68
C LYS A 43 0.34 -8.82 -3.25
N LYS A 44 0.85 -8.45 -4.42
CA LYS A 44 1.95 -9.20 -5.03
C LYS A 44 3.22 -9.14 -4.19
N GLU A 45 3.51 -7.98 -3.61
CA GLU A 45 4.72 -7.78 -2.82
C GLU A 45 4.58 -8.34 -1.40
N MET A 46 3.43 -8.13 -0.78
CA MET A 46 3.24 -8.43 0.64
C MET A 46 2.46 -9.73 0.89
N GLY A 47 1.81 -10.28 -0.11
CA GLY A 47 1.05 -11.50 0.02
C GLY A 47 -0.40 -11.33 0.45
N ILE A 48 -0.79 -10.15 0.90
CA ILE A 48 -2.17 -9.83 1.29
C ILE A 48 -2.56 -8.45 0.79
N ILE A 49 -3.86 -8.18 0.72
CA ILE A 49 -4.32 -6.89 0.28
C ILE A 49 -4.12 -5.83 1.37
N PRO A 50 -4.04 -4.54 0.99
CA PRO A 50 -3.76 -3.49 1.98
C PRO A 50 -4.76 -3.39 3.11
N SER A 51 -6.04 -3.60 2.84
CA SER A 51 -7.05 -3.52 3.88
C SER A 51 -6.87 -4.62 4.92
N GLU A 52 -6.53 -5.82 4.50
CA GLU A 52 -6.23 -6.91 5.43
C GLU A 52 -4.97 -6.62 6.23
N TYR A 53 -3.98 -6.06 5.58
CA TYR A 53 -2.75 -5.70 6.26
C TYR A 53 -3.02 -4.71 7.40
N ARG A 54 -3.84 -3.70 7.13
CA ARG A 54 -4.22 -2.71 8.15
C ARG A 54 -4.96 -3.37 9.31
N GLU A 55 -5.89 -4.26 9.02
CA GLU A 55 -6.66 -4.94 10.05
C GLU A 55 -5.77 -5.84 10.91
N ASN A 56 -4.84 -6.53 10.30
CA ASN A 56 -3.95 -7.43 11.02
C ASN A 56 -2.91 -6.68 11.87
N SER A 57 -2.74 -5.39 11.63
CA SER A 57 -1.77 -4.56 12.36
C SER A 57 -2.34 -3.93 13.62
N LYS A 58 -3.64 -4.02 13.81
CA LYS A 58 -4.29 -3.43 14.97
C LYS A 58 -4.12 -4.28 16.22
#